data_6c75596131f3dd382cdf58ca5da8a414
#
_entry.id   6c75596131f3dd382cdf58ca5da8a414
#
_cell.length_a   1.000
_cell.length_b   1.000
_cell.length_c   1.000
_cell.angle_alpha   90.00
_cell.angle_beta   90.00
_cell.angle_gamma   90.00
#
_symmetry.space_group_name_H-M   'P 1'
#
loop_
_entity.id
_entity.type
_entity.pdbx_description
1 polymer ?
#
loop_
_entity_poly.entity_id
_entity_poly.type
_entity_poly.pdbx_seq_one_letter_code
_entity_poly.pdbx_strand_id
1 'polypeptide(L)'
;MTLADSSQSFGLRYMQLDISRETAHDLPGVSFTNSFKVCEFVSQISSNETGMVCFLKVSFDDPKALDESNPAFELLEVLSQTNNAALIKAQTLGPLPRIFSTNEEVWWISPTYVSRNGMKITLKGTSKGMRSVREELYKLVGDGYKVKLGSESIQNPEFIDLLPEKQRAVLNKAVEMG
;
A
#
# COMPACT_ATOMS: atom_id res chain seq x y z
N MET A 1 -34.34 17.30 -5.03
CA MET A 1 -33.63 16.04 -4.93
C MET A 1 -33.08 15.67 -6.28
N THR A 2 -31.82 15.92 -6.48
CA THR A 2 -31.18 15.69 -7.77
C THR A 2 -30.67 14.23 -7.84
N LEU A 3 -31.00 13.54 -8.92
CA LEU A 3 -30.60 12.15 -9.21
C LEU A 3 -29.08 11.93 -9.23
N ALA A 4 -28.29 12.98 -9.14
CA ALA A 4 -26.83 12.92 -9.11
C ALA A 4 -26.25 12.37 -7.80
N ASP A 5 -27.01 12.43 -6.69
CA ASP A 5 -26.55 11.97 -5.38
C ASP A 5 -26.63 10.45 -5.20
N SER A 6 -27.52 9.79 -5.92
CA SER A 6 -27.71 8.34 -5.77
C SER A 6 -26.63 7.51 -6.48
N SER A 7 -25.96 8.07 -7.48
CA SER A 7 -24.90 7.37 -8.21
C SER A 7 -23.55 7.39 -7.49
N GLN A 8 -23.36 8.31 -6.53
CA GLN A 8 -22.11 8.40 -5.75
C GLN A 8 -22.08 7.47 -4.54
N SER A 9 -23.22 6.94 -4.10
CA SER A 9 -23.31 6.13 -2.88
C SER A 9 -22.84 4.68 -3.07
N PHE A 10 -22.73 4.18 -4.30
CA PHE A 10 -22.37 2.80 -4.59
C PHE A 10 -20.93 2.63 -5.12
N GLY A 11 -20.24 3.73 -5.44
CA GLY A 11 -18.90 3.69 -5.99
C GLY A 11 -17.83 3.45 -4.92
N LEU A 12 -16.95 2.51 -5.16
CA LEU A 12 -15.72 2.41 -4.41
C LEU A 12 -14.79 3.55 -4.80
N ARG A 13 -13.96 3.97 -3.86
CA ARG A 13 -12.98 5.02 -4.05
C ARG A 13 -11.58 4.43 -4.03
N TYR A 14 -10.69 5.08 -4.77
CA TYR A 14 -9.26 4.84 -4.68
C TYR A 14 -8.61 6.01 -3.97
N MET A 15 -7.61 5.72 -3.15
CA MET A 15 -6.80 6.73 -2.50
C MET A 15 -5.35 6.27 -2.54
N GLN A 16 -4.47 7.12 -3.02
CA GLN A 16 -3.04 6.87 -2.96
C GLN A 16 -2.39 7.89 -2.03
N LEU A 17 -1.61 7.36 -1.09
CA LEU A 17 -0.90 8.14 -0.10
C LEU A 17 0.59 8.07 -0.39
N ASP A 18 1.24 9.22 -0.43
CA ASP A 18 2.70 9.33 -0.46
C ASP A 18 3.17 9.94 0.86
N ILE A 19 3.93 9.16 1.62
CA ILE A 19 4.49 9.58 2.91
C ILE A 19 6.01 9.60 2.74
N SER A 20 6.61 10.79 2.86
CA SER A 20 8.05 10.92 2.75
C SER A 20 8.77 10.20 3.90
N ARG A 21 10.03 9.81 3.66
CA ARG A 21 10.87 9.21 4.70
C ARG A 21 10.98 10.12 5.93
N GLU A 22 11.07 11.40 5.72
CA GLU A 22 11.18 12.41 6.78
C GLU A 22 9.93 12.44 7.67
N THR A 23 8.74 12.44 7.05
CA THR A 23 7.47 12.39 7.79
C THR A 23 7.28 11.07 8.51
N ALA A 24 7.71 9.97 7.92
CA ALA A 24 7.53 8.63 8.44
C ALA A 24 8.66 8.16 9.38
N HIS A 25 9.61 9.03 9.74
CA HIS A 25 10.84 8.62 10.41
C HIS A 25 10.62 7.86 11.75
N ASP A 26 9.53 8.14 12.44
CA ASP A 26 9.18 7.46 13.70
C ASP A 26 8.36 6.17 13.49
N LEU A 27 7.97 5.88 12.27
CA LEU A 27 7.20 4.68 11.98
C LEU A 27 8.11 3.46 11.78
N PRO A 28 7.72 2.28 12.29
CA PRO A 28 8.51 1.06 12.10
C PRO A 28 8.82 0.73 10.66
N GLY A 29 7.91 1.07 9.72
CA GLY A 29 8.10 0.84 8.30
C GLY A 29 9.36 1.48 7.70
N VAL A 30 9.84 2.59 8.27
CA VAL A 30 11.06 3.24 7.80
C VAL A 30 12.31 2.44 8.16
N SER A 31 12.34 1.82 9.34
CA SER A 31 13.47 0.98 9.76
C SER A 31 13.63 -0.28 8.90
N PHE A 32 12.58 -0.66 8.17
CA PHE A 32 12.65 -1.68 7.14
C PHE A 32 13.81 -1.42 6.17
N THR A 33 14.04 -0.17 5.78
CA THR A 33 15.05 0.20 4.80
C THR A 33 16.50 0.04 5.30
N ASN A 34 16.71 -0.31 6.57
CA ASN A 34 18.04 -0.64 7.09
C ASN A 34 18.54 -1.99 6.56
N SER A 35 17.64 -2.94 6.33
CA SER A 35 17.97 -4.30 5.86
C SER A 35 17.51 -4.57 4.43
N PHE A 36 16.45 -3.89 3.99
CA PHE A 36 15.82 -4.11 2.69
C PHE A 36 15.83 -2.82 1.86
N LYS A 37 15.90 -2.97 0.54
CA LYS A 37 15.81 -1.83 -0.38
C LYS A 37 14.38 -1.42 -0.64
N VAL A 38 13.51 -2.40 -0.90
CA VAL A 38 12.09 -2.22 -1.19
C VAL A 38 11.29 -3.35 -0.55
N CYS A 39 10.16 -3.00 0.00
CA CYS A 39 9.13 -3.94 0.43
C CYS A 39 7.84 -3.60 -0.31
N GLU A 40 7.42 -4.49 -1.18
CA GLU A 40 6.20 -4.35 -1.97
C GLU A 40 5.12 -5.27 -1.41
N PHE A 41 3.95 -4.69 -1.16
CA PHE A 41 2.76 -5.44 -0.79
C PHE A 41 2.21 -6.18 -2.03
N VAL A 42 1.97 -7.48 -1.89
CA VAL A 42 1.43 -8.30 -2.97
C VAL A 42 -0.05 -8.58 -2.74
N SER A 43 -0.40 -9.11 -1.57
CA SER A 43 -1.78 -9.47 -1.24
C SER A 43 -1.98 -9.63 0.26
N GLN A 44 -3.16 -9.29 0.73
CA GLN A 44 -3.60 -9.57 2.09
C GLN A 44 -4.17 -10.98 2.17
N ILE A 45 -3.80 -11.71 3.23
CA ILE A 45 -4.33 -13.05 3.53
C ILE A 45 -5.43 -12.94 4.60
N SER A 46 -5.13 -12.23 5.68
CA SER A 46 -6.04 -12.03 6.80
C SER A 46 -5.68 -10.77 7.57
N SER A 47 -6.56 -10.32 8.45
CA SER A 47 -6.29 -9.24 9.39
C SER A 47 -6.56 -9.68 10.81
N ASN A 48 -5.87 -9.05 11.76
CA ASN A 48 -6.02 -9.28 13.19
C ASN A 48 -5.77 -7.97 13.96
N GLU A 49 -5.81 -8.01 15.28
CA GLU A 49 -5.61 -6.82 16.13
C GLU A 49 -4.21 -6.21 16.00
N THR A 50 -3.22 -7.00 15.61
CA THR A 50 -1.84 -6.55 15.45
C THR A 50 -1.63 -5.83 14.11
N GLY A 51 -2.33 -6.27 13.07
CA GLY A 51 -2.20 -5.76 11.72
C GLY A 51 -2.74 -6.75 10.69
N MET A 52 -1.96 -7.04 9.68
CA MET A 52 -2.34 -7.94 8.60
C MET A 52 -1.31 -9.04 8.42
N VAL A 53 -1.79 -10.23 8.07
CA VAL A 53 -0.95 -11.26 7.46
C VAL A 53 -1.04 -11.08 5.95
N CYS A 54 0.10 -10.95 5.30
CA CYS A 54 0.15 -10.64 3.88
C CYS A 54 1.36 -11.28 3.20
N PHE A 55 1.31 -11.34 1.88
CA PHE A 55 2.46 -11.63 1.04
C PHE A 55 3.18 -10.33 0.70
N LEU A 56 4.50 -10.34 0.89
CA LEU A 56 5.38 -9.22 0.58
C LEU A 56 6.50 -9.69 -0.35
N LYS A 57 6.82 -8.85 -1.32
CA LYS A 57 8.04 -9.02 -2.10
C LYS A 57 9.09 -8.06 -1.58
N VAL A 58 10.19 -8.60 -1.09
CA VAL A 58 11.28 -7.81 -0.51
C VAL A 58 12.53 -7.92 -1.37
N SER A 59 13.26 -6.82 -1.47
CA SER A 59 14.56 -6.80 -2.14
C SER A 59 15.67 -6.42 -1.17
N PHE A 60 16.85 -7.01 -1.32
CA PHE A 60 17.99 -6.86 -0.42
C PHE A 60 19.31 -7.03 -1.17
N ASP A 61 20.40 -6.56 -0.56
CA ASP A 61 21.75 -6.80 -1.05
C ASP A 61 22.31 -8.13 -0.56
N ASP A 62 21.95 -8.52 0.68
CA ASP A 62 22.43 -9.74 1.33
C ASP A 62 21.24 -10.55 1.82
N PRO A 63 21.15 -11.86 1.47
CA PRO A 63 20.10 -12.76 1.96
C PRO A 63 19.99 -12.87 3.48
N LYS A 64 21.06 -12.53 4.22
CA LYS A 64 21.04 -12.48 5.69
C LYS A 64 20.01 -11.49 6.25
N ALA A 65 19.55 -10.53 5.46
CA ALA A 65 18.48 -9.63 5.83
C ALA A 65 17.21 -10.37 6.26
N LEU A 66 16.96 -11.54 5.69
CA LEU A 66 15.80 -12.37 6.04
C LEU A 66 15.91 -13.00 7.44
N ASP A 67 17.11 -13.13 7.97
CA ASP A 67 17.35 -13.70 9.30
C ASP A 67 17.32 -12.65 10.41
N GLU A 68 17.29 -11.38 10.05
CA GLU A 68 17.28 -10.28 10.99
C GLU A 68 15.86 -9.96 11.48
N SER A 69 15.73 -9.63 12.75
CA SER A 69 14.48 -9.11 13.31
C SER A 69 14.17 -7.73 12.70
N ASN A 70 12.92 -7.51 12.32
CA ASN A 70 12.49 -6.25 11.74
C ASN A 70 11.28 -5.68 12.49
N PRO A 71 11.30 -4.40 12.91
CA PRO A 71 10.19 -3.81 13.65
C PRO A 71 8.95 -3.55 12.78
N ALA A 72 9.06 -3.63 11.46
CA ALA A 72 7.94 -3.41 10.55
C ALA A 72 7.08 -4.66 10.31
N PHE A 73 7.66 -5.85 10.46
CA PHE A 73 6.95 -7.10 10.26
C PHE A 73 7.64 -8.27 10.96
N GLU A 74 6.87 -9.32 11.21
CA GLU A 74 7.35 -10.64 11.62
C GLU A 74 7.31 -11.57 10.42
N LEU A 75 8.47 -12.13 10.06
CA LEU A 75 8.58 -13.11 8.99
C LEU A 75 7.96 -14.44 9.43
N LEU A 76 6.95 -14.92 8.71
CA LEU A 76 6.28 -16.18 9.00
C LEU A 76 6.81 -17.32 8.09
N GLU A 77 7.05 -17.02 6.81
CA GLU A 77 7.48 -18.04 5.84
C GLU A 77 8.18 -17.36 4.66
N VAL A 78 9.23 -17.99 4.16
CA VAL A 78 9.85 -17.63 2.87
C VAL A 78 9.31 -18.58 1.81
N LEU A 79 8.56 -18.06 0.86
CA LEU A 79 7.92 -18.83 -0.21
C LEU A 79 8.84 -19.08 -1.39
N SER A 80 9.65 -18.06 -1.71
CA SER A 80 10.56 -18.08 -2.85
C SER A 80 11.69 -17.09 -2.59
N GLN A 81 12.90 -17.42 -2.99
CA GLN A 81 14.07 -16.61 -2.75
C GLN A 81 15.06 -16.67 -3.91
N THR A 82 15.62 -15.51 -4.22
CA THR A 82 16.81 -15.36 -5.09
C THR A 82 17.94 -14.71 -4.29
N ASN A 83 19.05 -14.38 -4.94
CA ASN A 83 20.18 -13.73 -4.26
C ASN A 83 19.88 -12.30 -3.79
N ASN A 84 18.87 -11.65 -4.37
CA ASN A 84 18.58 -10.24 -4.13
C ASN A 84 17.09 -9.93 -3.86
N ALA A 85 16.24 -10.95 -3.80
CA ALA A 85 14.82 -10.77 -3.54
C ALA A 85 14.19 -12.03 -2.94
N ALA A 86 13.05 -11.84 -2.28
CA ALA A 86 12.25 -12.94 -1.76
C ALA A 86 10.76 -12.59 -1.79
N LEU A 87 9.94 -13.61 -1.96
CA LEU A 87 8.52 -13.55 -1.68
C LEU A 87 8.29 -14.18 -0.32
N ILE A 88 7.73 -13.42 0.60
CA ILE A 88 7.55 -13.84 1.99
C ILE A 88 6.09 -13.73 2.41
N LYS A 89 5.73 -14.50 3.41
CA LYS A 89 4.51 -14.34 4.19
C LYS A 89 4.90 -13.68 5.51
N ALA A 90 4.24 -12.59 5.87
CA ALA A 90 4.61 -11.81 7.03
C ALA A 90 3.39 -11.25 7.76
N GLN A 91 3.55 -11.08 9.08
CA GLN A 91 2.63 -10.32 9.92
C GLN A 91 3.13 -8.89 10.01
N THR A 92 2.34 -7.92 9.56
CA THR A 92 2.69 -6.51 9.68
C THR A 92 2.62 -6.05 11.13
N LEU A 93 3.52 -5.16 11.50
CA LEU A 93 3.64 -4.61 12.84
C LEU A 93 3.56 -3.07 12.79
N GLY A 94 3.21 -2.47 13.93
CA GLY A 94 3.19 -1.02 14.07
C GLY A 94 1.83 -0.37 13.85
N PRO A 95 1.76 0.95 14.07
CA PRO A 95 0.48 1.66 14.09
C PRO A 95 -0.14 1.86 12.70
N LEU A 96 0.67 2.03 11.66
CA LEU A 96 0.16 2.30 10.32
C LEU A 96 -0.61 1.11 9.74
N PRO A 97 -0.08 -0.12 9.71
CA PRO A 97 -0.87 -1.27 9.26
C PRO A 97 -2.14 -1.49 10.07
N ARG A 98 -2.10 -1.16 11.37
CA ARG A 98 -3.26 -1.31 12.25
C ARG A 98 -4.43 -0.40 11.85
N ILE A 99 -4.15 0.81 11.39
CA ILE A 99 -5.19 1.73 10.87
C ILE A 99 -6.01 1.04 9.76
N PHE A 100 -5.34 0.35 8.87
CA PHE A 100 -5.99 -0.31 7.73
C PHE A 100 -6.64 -1.64 8.12
N SER A 101 -6.00 -2.42 8.99
CA SER A 101 -6.50 -3.73 9.40
C SER A 101 -7.76 -3.66 10.28
N THR A 102 -7.94 -2.57 11.00
CA THR A 102 -9.14 -2.33 11.84
C THR A 102 -10.28 -1.66 11.10
N ASN A 103 -10.09 -1.25 9.85
CA ASN A 103 -11.11 -0.63 9.03
C ASN A 103 -11.63 -1.62 7.98
N GLU A 104 -12.83 -2.15 8.20
CA GLU A 104 -13.45 -3.15 7.33
C GLU A 104 -13.87 -2.61 5.96
N GLU A 105 -13.96 -1.29 5.81
CA GLU A 105 -14.41 -0.63 4.58
C GLU A 105 -13.27 -0.16 3.68
N VAL A 106 -12.02 -0.43 4.06
CA VAL A 106 -10.84 -0.04 3.30
C VAL A 106 -9.81 -1.17 3.30
N TRP A 107 -9.17 -1.39 2.18
CA TRP A 107 -8.11 -2.40 2.06
C TRP A 107 -6.99 -1.92 1.15
N TRP A 108 -5.81 -2.48 1.37
CA TRP A 108 -4.64 -2.22 0.54
C TRP A 108 -4.75 -2.91 -0.80
N ILE A 109 -4.31 -2.21 -1.84
CA ILE A 109 -4.12 -2.77 -3.18
C ILE A 109 -2.75 -2.34 -3.72
N SER A 110 -2.31 -2.96 -4.79
CA SER A 110 -1.10 -2.53 -5.50
C SER A 110 -1.34 -1.21 -6.26
N PRO A 111 -0.34 -0.33 -6.36
CA PRO A 111 0.99 -0.44 -5.77
C PRO A 111 1.02 0.08 -4.32
N THR A 112 1.52 -0.73 -3.43
CA THR A 112 1.80 -0.35 -2.03
C THR A 112 3.19 -0.85 -1.70
N TYR A 113 4.09 0.05 -1.33
CA TYR A 113 5.48 -0.31 -1.04
C TYR A 113 6.15 0.69 -0.11
N VAL A 114 7.21 0.22 0.54
CA VAL A 114 8.15 1.03 1.31
C VAL A 114 9.50 0.97 0.63
N SER A 115 10.15 2.11 0.47
CA SER A 115 11.49 2.23 -0.08
C SER A 115 12.30 3.26 0.72
N ARG A 116 13.54 3.48 0.32
CA ARG A 116 14.40 4.52 0.93
C ARG A 116 13.82 5.94 0.78
N ASN A 117 12.93 6.14 -0.19
CA ASN A 117 12.30 7.45 -0.44
C ASN A 117 11.04 7.68 0.41
N GLY A 118 10.54 6.65 1.08
CA GLY A 118 9.34 6.72 1.88
C GLY A 118 8.36 5.61 1.54
N MET A 119 7.08 5.89 1.74
CA MET A 119 6.00 4.93 1.57
C MET A 119 5.01 5.40 0.51
N LYS A 120 4.58 4.50 -0.34
CA LYS A 120 3.43 4.68 -1.21
C LYS A 120 2.39 3.63 -0.85
N ILE A 121 1.19 4.07 -0.51
CA ILE A 121 0.10 3.20 -0.09
C ILE A 121 -1.10 3.47 -0.98
N THR A 122 -1.60 2.44 -1.62
CA THR A 122 -2.81 2.54 -2.43
C THR A 122 -3.94 1.77 -1.75
N LEU A 123 -5.06 2.45 -1.61
CA LEU A 123 -6.24 1.96 -0.90
C LEU A 123 -7.44 1.95 -1.83
N LYS A 124 -8.30 0.98 -1.61
CA LYS A 124 -9.62 0.89 -2.21
C LYS A 124 -10.65 0.73 -1.09
N GLY A 125 -11.77 1.42 -1.19
CA GLY A 125 -12.82 1.31 -0.17
C GLY A 125 -13.93 2.31 -0.35
N THR A 126 -14.80 2.41 0.67
CA THR A 126 -15.90 3.36 0.68
C THR A 126 -15.42 4.77 1.00
N SER A 127 -16.21 5.78 0.65
CA SER A 127 -15.92 7.17 1.03
C SER A 127 -15.84 7.36 2.54
N LYS A 128 -16.71 6.68 3.29
CA LYS A 128 -16.70 6.69 4.76
C LYS A 128 -15.41 6.07 5.31
N GLY A 129 -15.02 4.91 4.78
CA GLY A 129 -13.79 4.24 5.17
C GLY A 129 -12.55 5.09 4.87
N MET A 130 -12.50 5.73 3.72
CA MET A 130 -11.40 6.62 3.34
C MET A 130 -11.28 7.82 4.27
N ARG A 131 -12.40 8.40 4.67
CA ARG A 131 -12.43 9.51 5.64
C ARG A 131 -11.87 9.06 6.99
N SER A 132 -12.33 7.92 7.49
CA SER A 132 -11.86 7.35 8.76
C SER A 132 -10.34 7.09 8.74
N VAL A 133 -9.83 6.52 7.67
CA VAL A 133 -8.37 6.28 7.48
C VAL A 133 -7.61 7.61 7.52
N ARG A 134 -8.09 8.64 6.83
CA ARG A 134 -7.42 9.95 6.81
C ARG A 134 -7.40 10.61 8.18
N GLU A 135 -8.45 10.48 8.96
CA GLU A 135 -8.51 11.00 10.34
C GLU A 135 -7.48 10.30 11.24
N GLU A 136 -7.40 8.98 11.18
CA GLU A 136 -6.43 8.22 11.95
C GLU A 136 -4.98 8.48 11.47
N LEU A 137 -4.78 8.60 10.16
CA LEU A 137 -3.47 8.93 9.60
C LEU A 137 -3.01 10.33 10.04
N TYR A 138 -3.90 11.28 10.08
CA TYR A 138 -3.60 12.63 10.56
C TYR A 138 -3.14 12.64 12.01
N LYS A 139 -3.77 11.83 12.87
CA LYS A 139 -3.33 11.68 14.27
C LYS A 139 -1.93 11.09 14.38
N LEU A 140 -1.54 10.25 13.42
CA LEU A 140 -0.25 9.55 13.44
C LEU A 140 0.89 10.40 12.85
N VAL A 141 0.68 11.05 11.72
CA VAL A 141 1.73 11.75 10.94
C VAL A 141 1.40 13.21 10.64
N GLY A 142 0.27 13.73 11.11
CA GLY A 142 -0.17 15.08 10.79
C GLY A 142 -0.55 15.21 9.31
N ASP A 143 -0.32 16.37 8.72
CA ASP A 143 -0.62 16.68 7.32
C ASP A 143 0.59 16.48 6.39
N GLY A 144 1.65 15.83 6.86
CA GLY A 144 2.91 15.63 6.13
C GLY A 144 2.87 14.54 5.05
N TYR A 145 1.71 14.26 4.48
CA TYR A 145 1.54 13.28 3.41
C TYR A 145 0.78 13.87 2.22
N LYS A 146 1.04 13.33 1.05
CA LYS A 146 0.32 13.71 -0.17
C LYS A 146 -0.78 12.69 -0.46
N VAL A 147 -1.93 13.17 -0.95
CA VAL A 147 -3.10 12.34 -1.25
C VAL A 147 -3.50 12.54 -2.71
N LYS A 148 -3.67 11.43 -3.42
CA LYS A 148 -4.32 11.39 -4.73
C LYS A 148 -5.60 10.57 -4.58
N LEU A 149 -6.74 11.15 -4.98
CA LEU A 149 -8.05 10.49 -4.90
C LEU A 149 -8.54 10.13 -6.30
N GLY A 150 -9.24 9.03 -6.40
CA GLY A 150 -9.87 8.58 -7.63
C GLY A 150 -11.17 7.81 -7.36
N SER A 151 -11.87 7.48 -8.41
CA SER A 151 -13.14 6.79 -8.36
C SER A 151 -13.15 5.60 -9.33
N GLU A 152 -13.72 4.48 -8.90
CA GLU A 152 -13.83 3.27 -9.71
C GLU A 152 -14.71 3.47 -10.96
N SER A 153 -15.62 4.44 -10.92
CA SER A 153 -16.51 4.75 -12.05
C SER A 153 -15.81 5.43 -13.22
N ILE A 154 -14.59 5.90 -13.03
CA ILE A 154 -13.80 6.55 -14.09
C ILE A 154 -12.99 5.47 -14.80
N GLN A 155 -13.59 4.61 -15.56
CA GLN A 155 -13.01 3.60 -16.47
C GLN A 155 -11.47 3.44 -16.39
N ASN A 156 -10.97 3.41 -15.16
CA ASN A 156 -9.58 3.18 -14.78
C ASN A 156 -8.50 4.17 -15.28
N PRO A 157 -8.75 5.46 -15.55
CA PRO A 157 -7.63 6.36 -15.83
C PRO A 157 -6.65 6.40 -14.66
N GLU A 158 -7.16 6.37 -13.41
CA GLU A 158 -6.31 6.31 -12.23
C GLU A 158 -5.52 5.01 -12.16
N PHE A 159 -6.12 3.92 -12.55
CA PHE A 159 -5.42 2.64 -12.59
C PHE A 159 -4.28 2.67 -13.62
N ILE A 160 -4.53 3.26 -14.78
CA ILE A 160 -3.49 3.44 -15.81
C ILE A 160 -2.36 4.33 -15.28
N ASP A 161 -2.68 5.39 -14.53
CA ASP A 161 -1.70 6.29 -13.93
C ASP A 161 -0.85 5.62 -12.84
N LEU A 162 -1.34 4.53 -12.25
CA LEU A 162 -0.59 3.75 -11.26
C LEU A 162 0.42 2.79 -11.92
N LEU A 163 0.29 2.52 -13.21
CA LEU A 163 1.21 1.63 -13.92
C LEU A 163 2.55 2.31 -14.21
N PRO A 164 3.65 1.55 -14.21
CA PRO A 164 4.92 2.04 -14.73
C PRO A 164 4.76 2.59 -16.14
N GLU A 165 5.55 3.60 -16.50
CA GLU A 165 5.43 4.30 -17.78
C GLU A 165 5.45 3.38 -19.00
N LYS A 166 6.34 2.38 -19.01
CA LYS A 166 6.43 1.40 -20.09
C LYS A 166 5.16 0.56 -20.24
N GLN A 167 4.58 0.12 -19.13
CA GLN A 167 3.33 -0.65 -19.14
C GLN A 167 2.15 0.21 -19.54
N ARG A 168 2.15 1.47 -19.14
CA ARG A 168 1.13 2.45 -19.54
C ARG A 168 1.15 2.67 -21.06
N ALA A 169 2.32 2.84 -21.67
CA ALA A 169 2.49 3.01 -23.09
C ALA A 169 2.00 1.78 -23.88
N VAL A 170 2.30 0.57 -23.40
CA VAL A 170 1.82 -0.68 -24.03
C VAL A 170 0.30 -0.79 -23.96
N LEU A 171 -0.29 -0.48 -22.82
CA LEU A 171 -1.74 -0.55 -22.63
C LEU A 171 -2.46 0.47 -23.52
N ASN A 172 -1.97 1.70 -23.60
CA ASN A 172 -2.55 2.73 -24.46
C ASN A 172 -2.48 2.33 -25.95
N LYS A 173 -1.36 1.78 -26.37
CA LYS A 173 -1.20 1.28 -27.75
C LYS A 173 -2.15 0.12 -28.04
N ALA A 174 -2.35 -0.80 -27.11
CA ALA A 174 -3.30 -1.91 -27.27
C ALA A 174 -4.74 -1.40 -27.41
N VAL A 175 -5.13 -0.37 -26.67
CA VAL A 175 -6.45 0.27 -26.78
C VAL A 175 -6.62 0.95 -28.14
N GLU A 176 -5.61 1.65 -28.66
CA GLU A 176 -5.63 2.29 -29.97
C GLU A 176 -5.75 1.28 -31.13
N MET A 177 -5.16 0.12 -30.98
CA MET A 177 -5.19 -0.95 -32.00
C MET A 177 -6.48 -1.79 -31.97
N GLY A 178 -7.34 -1.57 -31.00
CA GLY A 178 -8.64 -2.11 -30.85
C GLY A 178 -9.15 -3.27 -30.68
#